data_157234ac23cb892bc2132744e0035f0d
#
_entry.id   157234ac23cb892bc2132744e0035f0d
#
_cell.length_a   1.000
_cell.length_b   1.000
_cell.length_c   1.000
_cell.angle_alpha   90.00
_cell.angle_beta   90.00
_cell.angle_gamma   90.00
#
_symmetry.space_group_name_H-M   'P 1'
#
loop_
_entity.id
_entity.type
_entity.pdbx_description
1 polymer ?
#
loop_
_entity_poly.entity_id
_entity_poly.type
_entity_poly.pdbx_seq_one_letter_code
_entity_poly.pdbx_strand_id
1 'polypeptide(L)'
;MIASRGAPELPVRLVADYVVPCEGQGRIIPGGAVDIDTKGRISAVGAASELGPGPAPTVTGGLLMPGLINTHAHTPMTLVRSVGDGLPLDRWLKEAVWPLEMRMTPDDVRWAMALGSVEMLLAGVTTSCEMYLHEEAVVEGVAQTGARLVITPGVIAGLAPGGNVEPRVDEIAAFHAAHHAPDRRVSVGFAPHSIYDLSPAQCGEIAARAQAAGALFHIHLEETLAEREQVIATWGAPATRLLADVGALDGPVLAAHGVWLDGVDRRLLAKAGASVAHCPQSNLKLGSGIAPVGDLLGDGVNVAVGTDGPASNDDLDLWEEVRLAALLARGSTHDPEAMSATVALDLATRRAATALHLDDVGELRAGAWADLIRLDLDVPAFTPHRLETLITQLVFAGAARYVTDVWVAGKRVVADRAIATVDVAKLMAECDRRAASLREA
;
A
#
# COMPACT_ATOMS: atom_id res chain seq x y z
N MET A 1 12.05 23.96 -24.20
CA MET A 1 10.65 23.59 -24.55
C MET A 1 10.69 22.14 -24.99
N ILE A 2 10.49 21.21 -24.04
CA ILE A 2 10.27 19.78 -24.37
C ILE A 2 8.78 19.71 -24.68
N ALA A 3 8.47 19.44 -25.95
CA ALA A 3 7.10 19.22 -26.37
C ALA A 3 6.56 18.05 -25.54
N SER A 4 5.52 18.26 -24.74
CA SER A 4 4.76 17.22 -24.09
C SER A 4 4.30 16.26 -25.17
N ARG A 5 4.89 15.06 -25.24
CA ARG A 5 4.27 13.96 -25.98
C ARG A 5 2.99 13.68 -25.22
N GLY A 6 1.86 14.15 -25.76
CA GLY A 6 0.53 13.94 -25.18
C GLY A 6 0.36 12.46 -24.82
N ALA A 7 -0.30 12.20 -23.70
CA ALA A 7 -0.68 10.82 -23.36
C ALA A 7 -1.43 10.23 -24.55
N PRO A 8 -1.16 8.99 -24.97
CA PRO A 8 -1.92 8.37 -26.05
C PRO A 8 -3.39 8.37 -25.67
N GLU A 9 -4.24 8.81 -26.61
CA GLU A 9 -5.69 8.76 -26.41
C GLU A 9 -6.16 7.31 -26.34
N LEU A 10 -7.11 7.03 -25.46
CA LEU A 10 -7.74 5.71 -25.38
C LEU A 10 -8.75 5.53 -26.55
N PRO A 11 -8.86 4.34 -27.13
CA PRO A 11 -8.16 3.10 -26.76
C PRO A 11 -6.72 3.05 -27.30
N VAL A 12 -5.83 2.32 -26.63
CA VAL A 12 -4.42 2.20 -27.00
C VAL A 12 -3.88 0.77 -26.80
N ARG A 13 -2.96 0.32 -27.67
CA ARG A 13 -2.13 -0.86 -27.47
C ARG A 13 -0.74 -0.42 -27.03
N LEU A 14 -0.33 -0.74 -25.81
CA LEU A 14 1.04 -0.54 -25.33
C LEU A 14 1.88 -1.76 -25.68
N VAL A 15 2.98 -1.58 -26.41
CA VAL A 15 3.88 -2.66 -26.84
C VAL A 15 5.24 -2.48 -26.17
N ALA A 16 5.69 -3.49 -25.42
CA ALA A 16 6.94 -3.48 -24.67
C ALA A 16 7.85 -4.66 -25.05
N ASP A 17 9.13 -4.58 -24.67
CA ASP A 17 10.06 -5.69 -24.84
C ASP A 17 9.62 -6.89 -24.00
N TYR A 18 9.07 -6.63 -22.80
CA TYR A 18 8.53 -7.63 -21.89
C TYR A 18 7.25 -7.14 -21.21
N VAL A 19 6.32 -8.08 -20.99
CA VAL A 19 5.17 -7.89 -20.11
C VAL A 19 5.23 -8.93 -18.98
N VAL A 20 5.14 -8.49 -17.72
CA VAL A 20 5.03 -9.34 -16.52
C VAL A 20 3.61 -9.17 -15.97
N PRO A 21 2.70 -10.14 -16.21
CA PRO A 21 1.30 -10.00 -15.79
C PRO A 21 1.05 -10.08 -14.28
N CYS A 22 2.02 -10.60 -13.51
CA CYS A 22 1.92 -10.85 -12.05
C CYS A 22 0.77 -11.79 -11.67
N GLU A 23 0.51 -12.82 -12.48
CA GLU A 23 -0.52 -13.84 -12.24
C GLU A 23 -0.08 -14.99 -11.29
N GLY A 24 0.96 -14.76 -10.48
CA GLY A 24 1.45 -15.68 -9.45
C GLY A 24 2.41 -16.77 -9.90
N GLN A 25 2.70 -16.87 -11.21
CA GLN A 25 3.56 -17.93 -11.78
C GLN A 25 4.91 -17.45 -12.32
N GLY A 26 5.21 -16.18 -12.14
CA GLY A 26 6.44 -15.57 -12.67
C GLY A 26 6.50 -15.55 -14.20
N ARG A 27 5.35 -15.59 -14.88
CA ARG A 27 5.26 -15.53 -16.34
C ARG A 27 5.81 -14.21 -16.86
N ILE A 28 6.61 -14.29 -17.93
CA ILE A 28 7.10 -13.15 -18.69
C ILE A 28 6.71 -13.37 -20.15
N ILE A 29 6.19 -12.33 -20.80
CA ILE A 29 5.76 -12.35 -22.21
C ILE A 29 6.74 -11.50 -23.01
N PRO A 30 7.69 -12.08 -23.76
CA PRO A 30 8.57 -11.34 -24.65
C PRO A 30 7.79 -10.71 -25.79
N GLY A 31 8.16 -9.47 -26.19
CA GLY A 31 7.44 -8.72 -27.21
C GLY A 31 5.95 -8.58 -26.88
N GLY A 32 5.66 -8.38 -25.59
CA GLY A 32 4.31 -8.36 -25.07
C GLY A 32 3.57 -7.07 -25.36
N ALA A 33 2.25 -7.14 -25.30
CA ALA A 33 1.37 -5.97 -25.42
C ALA A 33 0.20 -6.03 -24.46
N VAL A 34 -0.29 -4.83 -24.09
CA VAL A 34 -1.48 -4.60 -23.27
C VAL A 34 -2.41 -3.68 -24.05
N ASP A 35 -3.62 -4.15 -24.32
CA ASP A 35 -4.67 -3.35 -24.94
C ASP A 35 -5.55 -2.72 -23.87
N ILE A 36 -5.73 -1.40 -23.97
CA ILE A 36 -6.56 -0.61 -23.04
C ILE A 36 -7.74 -0.06 -23.82
N ASP A 37 -8.94 -0.27 -23.31
CA ASP A 37 -10.19 0.19 -23.92
C ASP A 37 -10.49 1.67 -23.60
N THR A 38 -11.56 2.19 -24.17
CA THR A 38 -12.01 3.59 -23.97
C THR A 38 -12.44 3.90 -22.53
N LYS A 39 -12.66 2.88 -21.69
CA LYS A 39 -13.03 3.03 -20.27
C LYS A 39 -11.83 2.94 -19.32
N GLY A 40 -10.62 2.68 -19.87
CA GLY A 40 -9.41 2.51 -19.09
C GLY A 40 -9.24 1.10 -18.52
N ARG A 41 -9.96 0.10 -19.07
CA ARG A 41 -9.80 -1.30 -18.71
C ARG A 41 -8.92 -2.03 -19.70
N ILE A 42 -8.21 -3.04 -19.22
CA ILE A 42 -7.43 -3.94 -20.07
C ILE A 42 -8.40 -4.82 -20.86
N SER A 43 -8.33 -4.79 -22.19
CA SER A 43 -9.15 -5.64 -23.05
C SER A 43 -8.41 -6.90 -23.51
N ALA A 44 -7.08 -6.86 -23.61
CA ALA A 44 -6.24 -8.01 -23.95
C ALA A 44 -4.81 -7.85 -23.42
N VAL A 45 -4.16 -8.98 -23.11
CA VAL A 45 -2.72 -9.06 -22.75
C VAL A 45 -2.15 -10.31 -23.41
N GLY A 46 -0.98 -10.20 -24.05
CA GLY A 46 -0.33 -11.32 -24.71
C GLY A 46 0.89 -10.90 -25.53
N ALA A 47 1.48 -11.83 -26.28
CA ALA A 47 2.50 -11.47 -27.25
C ALA A 47 1.86 -10.59 -28.35
N ALA A 48 2.50 -9.47 -28.69
CA ALA A 48 1.95 -8.51 -29.65
C ALA A 48 1.67 -9.15 -31.03
N SER A 49 2.46 -10.17 -31.40
CA SER A 49 2.30 -10.94 -32.64
C SER A 49 1.09 -11.89 -32.64
N GLU A 50 0.57 -12.24 -31.45
CA GLU A 50 -0.54 -13.18 -31.27
C GLU A 50 -1.86 -12.46 -31.00
N LEU A 51 -1.81 -11.20 -30.55
CA LEU A 51 -2.99 -10.39 -30.36
C LEU A 51 -3.60 -10.02 -31.73
N GLY A 52 -4.88 -10.28 -31.90
CA GLY A 52 -5.63 -9.92 -33.10
C GLY A 52 -5.69 -8.41 -33.35
N PRO A 53 -6.54 -7.98 -34.31
CA PRO A 53 -6.80 -6.56 -34.53
C PRO A 53 -7.21 -5.85 -33.25
N GLY A 54 -6.64 -4.69 -32.98
CA GLY A 54 -6.84 -3.93 -31.75
C GLY A 54 -6.56 -2.44 -31.95
N PRO A 55 -6.43 -1.67 -30.85
CA PRO A 55 -6.08 -0.25 -30.90
C PRO A 55 -4.76 0.01 -31.62
N ALA A 56 -4.57 1.26 -32.06
CA ALA A 56 -3.29 1.67 -32.66
C ALA A 56 -2.13 1.42 -31.68
N PRO A 57 -1.03 0.79 -32.10
CA PRO A 57 0.08 0.46 -31.22
C PRO A 57 0.90 1.69 -30.88
N THR A 58 1.24 1.81 -29.60
CA THR A 58 2.27 2.71 -29.08
C THR A 58 3.41 1.85 -28.57
N VAL A 59 4.57 1.91 -29.23
CA VAL A 59 5.77 1.17 -28.79
C VAL A 59 6.39 1.91 -27.62
N THR A 60 6.41 1.26 -26.48
CA THR A 60 6.99 1.83 -25.25
C THR A 60 8.42 1.37 -25.03
N GLY A 61 8.78 0.15 -25.47
CA GLY A 61 10.00 -0.55 -25.05
C GLY A 61 10.00 -0.87 -23.56
N GLY A 62 11.08 -1.44 -23.03
CA GLY A 62 11.23 -1.75 -21.62
C GLY A 62 10.25 -2.84 -21.13
N LEU A 63 9.79 -2.73 -19.89
CA LEU A 63 8.93 -3.70 -19.25
C LEU A 63 7.62 -3.06 -18.78
N LEU A 64 6.49 -3.71 -19.08
CA LEU A 64 5.18 -3.38 -18.51
C LEU A 64 4.79 -4.41 -17.45
N MET A 65 4.28 -3.94 -16.31
CA MET A 65 3.73 -4.77 -15.24
C MET A 65 2.61 -4.02 -14.50
N PRO A 66 1.83 -4.68 -13.63
CA PRO A 66 0.86 -3.98 -12.77
C PRO A 66 1.55 -2.91 -11.95
N GLY A 67 0.85 -1.83 -11.65
CA GLY A 67 1.26 -0.88 -10.63
C GLY A 67 1.31 -1.54 -9.27
N LEU A 68 2.24 -1.10 -8.42
CA LEU A 68 2.39 -1.59 -7.07
C LEU A 68 1.25 -1.07 -6.18
N ILE A 69 0.91 -1.84 -5.15
CA ILE A 69 -0.15 -1.56 -4.21
C ILE A 69 0.44 -1.55 -2.80
N ASN A 70 0.44 -0.38 -2.17
CA ASN A 70 0.87 -0.15 -0.80
C ASN A 70 -0.29 -0.47 0.15
N THR A 71 -0.19 -1.55 0.92
CA THR A 71 -1.32 -2.05 1.71
C THR A 71 -1.47 -1.42 3.08
N HIS A 72 -0.49 -0.64 3.54
CA HIS A 72 -0.56 0.10 4.80
C HIS A 72 0.33 1.32 4.74
N ALA A 73 -0.28 2.49 4.93
CA ALA A 73 0.43 3.76 4.94
C ALA A 73 -0.26 4.81 5.82
N HIS A 74 0.54 5.80 6.21
CA HIS A 74 0.14 7.05 6.84
C HIS A 74 0.76 8.21 6.05
N THR A 75 0.44 8.28 4.77
CA THR A 75 1.11 9.15 3.81
C THR A 75 1.15 10.63 4.21
N PRO A 76 0.12 11.23 4.87
CA PRO A 76 0.23 12.62 5.33
C PRO A 76 1.35 12.88 6.35
N MET A 77 1.94 11.84 6.96
CA MET A 77 3.15 12.00 7.79
C MET A 77 4.38 12.49 7.00
N THR A 78 4.29 12.71 5.68
CA THR A 78 5.35 13.39 4.91
C THR A 78 5.74 14.76 5.50
N LEU A 79 4.83 15.48 6.17
CA LEU A 79 5.16 16.73 6.85
C LEU A 79 5.97 16.55 8.14
N VAL A 80 5.96 15.34 8.70
CA VAL A 80 6.68 14.97 9.93
C VAL A 80 7.69 13.85 9.66
N ARG A 81 8.16 13.74 8.42
CA ARG A 81 9.17 12.77 7.97
C ARG A 81 10.39 12.80 8.89
N SER A 82 10.92 11.63 9.24
CA SER A 82 12.15 11.41 10.00
C SER A 82 12.13 11.95 11.44
N VAL A 83 10.99 12.31 12.02
CA VAL A 83 10.95 12.77 13.40
C VAL A 83 11.12 11.62 14.38
N GLY A 84 11.85 11.88 15.50
CA GLY A 84 11.98 10.95 16.62
C GLY A 84 12.86 9.73 16.34
N ASP A 85 13.83 9.82 15.43
CA ASP A 85 14.77 8.74 15.14
C ASP A 85 15.43 8.21 16.44
N GLY A 86 15.51 6.87 16.55
CA GLY A 86 16.08 6.17 17.71
C GLY A 86 15.17 6.06 18.93
N LEU A 87 13.91 6.50 18.87
CA LEU A 87 12.94 6.29 19.95
C LEU A 87 12.16 4.97 19.72
N PRO A 88 11.86 4.21 20.81
CA PRO A 88 10.93 3.10 20.74
C PRO A 88 9.51 3.59 20.48
N LEU A 89 8.64 2.73 19.90
CA LEU A 89 7.32 3.09 19.38
C LEU A 89 6.47 3.98 20.31
N ASP A 90 6.34 3.62 21.59
CA ASP A 90 5.48 4.35 22.53
C ASP A 90 5.97 5.77 22.80
N ARG A 91 7.29 5.95 22.93
CA ARG A 91 7.93 7.24 23.09
C ARG A 91 7.94 8.02 21.77
N TRP A 92 8.20 7.33 20.66
CA TRP A 92 8.18 7.92 19.34
C TRP A 92 6.82 8.56 19.03
N LEU A 93 5.72 7.85 19.30
CA LEU A 93 4.37 8.38 19.15
C LEU A 93 4.12 9.60 20.07
N LYS A 94 4.40 9.45 21.37
CA LYS A 94 4.01 10.46 22.38
C LYS A 94 4.91 11.68 22.41
N GLU A 95 6.22 11.52 22.13
CA GLU A 95 7.21 12.59 22.29
C GLU A 95 7.57 13.27 20.96
N ALA A 96 7.42 12.58 19.82
CA ALA A 96 7.84 13.10 18.52
C ALA A 96 6.71 13.29 17.52
N VAL A 97 5.85 12.30 17.27
CA VAL A 97 4.86 12.33 16.20
C VAL A 97 3.60 13.07 16.60
N TRP A 98 2.88 12.59 17.62
CA TRP A 98 1.60 13.17 18.02
C TRP A 98 1.65 14.66 18.35
N PRO A 99 2.70 15.21 19.01
CA PRO A 99 2.78 16.64 19.26
C PRO A 99 2.77 17.51 17.98
N LEU A 100 3.24 16.97 16.86
CA LEU A 100 3.22 17.63 15.56
C LEU A 100 1.96 17.31 14.77
N GLU A 101 1.60 16.03 14.70
CA GLU A 101 0.46 15.55 13.93
C GLU A 101 -0.87 16.13 14.40
N MET A 102 -1.06 16.25 15.73
CA MET A 102 -2.26 16.88 16.31
C MET A 102 -2.41 18.38 15.99
N ARG A 103 -1.38 19.03 15.45
CA ARG A 103 -1.44 20.42 14.97
C ARG A 103 -1.79 20.52 13.49
N MET A 104 -1.74 19.38 12.76
CA MET A 104 -2.03 19.36 11.32
C MET A 104 -3.51 19.70 11.10
N THR A 105 -3.74 20.67 10.26
CA THR A 105 -5.08 21.00 9.77
C THR A 105 -5.50 20.10 8.61
N PRO A 106 -6.78 20.01 8.26
CA PRO A 106 -7.21 19.29 7.05
C PRO A 106 -6.48 19.75 5.79
N ASP A 107 -6.16 21.07 5.68
CA ASP A 107 -5.40 21.58 4.53
C ASP A 107 -3.94 21.09 4.54
N ASP A 108 -3.30 20.92 5.70
CA ASP A 108 -1.97 20.32 5.83
C ASP A 108 -2.02 18.86 5.38
N VAL A 109 -3.02 18.10 5.83
CA VAL A 109 -3.21 16.69 5.43
C VAL A 109 -3.40 16.57 3.91
N ARG A 110 -4.19 17.45 3.29
CA ARG A 110 -4.41 17.45 1.84
C ARG A 110 -3.11 17.67 1.05
N TRP A 111 -2.29 18.66 1.44
CA TRP A 111 -0.99 18.91 0.79
C TRP A 111 -0.01 17.78 1.01
N ALA A 112 0.09 17.28 2.22
CA ALA A 112 0.95 16.16 2.59
C ALA A 112 0.60 14.87 1.83
N MET A 113 -0.70 14.56 1.76
CA MET A 113 -1.20 13.41 1.00
C MET A 113 -0.88 13.52 -0.50
N ALA A 114 -1.04 14.73 -1.07
CA ALA A 114 -0.67 14.95 -2.47
C ALA A 114 0.84 14.75 -2.70
N LEU A 115 1.71 15.23 -1.78
CA LEU A 115 3.16 15.06 -1.87
C LEU A 115 3.55 13.58 -1.82
N GLY A 116 3.07 12.84 -0.82
CA GLY A 116 3.40 11.42 -0.72
C GLY A 116 2.82 10.58 -1.86
N SER A 117 1.62 10.94 -2.37
CA SER A 117 1.08 10.30 -3.58
C SER A 117 1.97 10.53 -4.81
N VAL A 118 2.56 11.71 -4.96
CA VAL A 118 3.54 12.00 -6.03
C VAL A 118 4.77 11.11 -5.87
N GLU A 119 5.32 10.98 -4.66
CA GLU A 119 6.47 10.12 -4.37
C GLU A 119 6.16 8.66 -4.73
N MET A 120 5.03 8.13 -4.28
CA MET A 120 4.56 6.78 -4.59
C MET A 120 4.36 6.56 -6.09
N LEU A 121 3.71 7.47 -6.79
CA LEU A 121 3.50 7.35 -8.24
C LEU A 121 4.84 7.32 -9.01
N LEU A 122 5.82 8.15 -8.62
CA LEU A 122 7.15 8.14 -9.24
C LEU A 122 7.92 6.84 -8.99
N ALA A 123 7.61 6.14 -7.90
CA ALA A 123 8.12 4.79 -7.60
C ALA A 123 7.27 3.66 -8.22
N GLY A 124 6.16 3.99 -8.89
CA GLY A 124 5.29 3.00 -9.55
C GLY A 124 4.18 2.43 -8.66
N VAL A 125 3.93 3.01 -7.49
CA VAL A 125 2.80 2.66 -6.63
C VAL A 125 1.57 3.38 -7.14
N THR A 126 0.56 2.62 -7.59
CA THR A 126 -0.68 3.17 -8.16
C THR A 126 -1.83 3.26 -7.16
N THR A 127 -1.72 2.49 -6.07
CA THR A 127 -2.76 2.38 -5.04
C THR A 127 -2.12 2.40 -3.67
N SER A 128 -2.67 3.18 -2.73
CA SER A 128 -2.31 3.12 -1.32
C SER A 128 -3.52 2.87 -0.41
N CYS A 129 -3.27 2.16 0.70
CA CYS A 129 -4.23 1.98 1.78
C CYS A 129 -3.81 2.85 2.96
N GLU A 130 -4.61 3.87 3.23
CA GLU A 130 -4.32 4.93 4.20
C GLU A 130 -5.10 4.73 5.49
N MET A 131 -4.43 4.55 6.61
CA MET A 131 -5.05 4.69 7.93
C MET A 131 -4.76 6.09 8.45
N TYR A 132 -5.71 7.01 8.33
CA TYR A 132 -5.46 8.41 8.71
C TYR A 132 -6.70 9.13 9.23
N LEU A 133 -6.50 10.36 9.70
CA LEU A 133 -7.54 11.31 10.10
C LEU A 133 -7.80 12.32 8.98
N HIS A 134 -8.89 13.10 9.08
CA HIS A 134 -9.27 14.09 8.06
C HIS A 134 -9.47 13.47 6.66
N GLU A 135 -10.26 12.43 6.60
CA GLU A 135 -10.48 11.58 5.44
C GLU A 135 -10.87 12.33 4.16
N GLU A 136 -11.67 13.40 4.26
CA GLU A 136 -12.00 14.24 3.10
C GLU A 136 -10.75 14.88 2.49
N ALA A 137 -9.85 15.37 3.34
CA ALA A 137 -8.60 15.98 2.90
C ALA A 137 -7.66 14.94 2.25
N VAL A 138 -7.66 13.70 2.75
CA VAL A 138 -6.91 12.59 2.15
C VAL A 138 -7.45 12.29 0.75
N VAL A 139 -8.78 12.16 0.60
CA VAL A 139 -9.43 11.95 -0.71
C VAL A 139 -9.10 13.09 -1.68
N GLU A 140 -9.20 14.34 -1.24
CA GLU A 140 -8.88 15.51 -2.06
C GLU A 140 -7.40 15.53 -2.50
N GLY A 141 -6.47 15.17 -1.59
CA GLY A 141 -5.05 15.10 -1.88
C GLY A 141 -4.74 14.07 -2.98
N VAL A 142 -5.27 12.86 -2.84
CA VAL A 142 -5.10 11.78 -3.84
C VAL A 142 -5.77 12.13 -5.16
N ALA A 143 -6.94 12.73 -5.14
CA ALA A 143 -7.68 13.10 -6.36
C ALA A 143 -6.88 14.04 -7.27
N GLN A 144 -6.04 14.92 -6.71
CA GLN A 144 -5.17 15.82 -7.46
C GLN A 144 -4.11 15.07 -8.26
N THR A 145 -3.59 13.97 -7.73
CA THR A 145 -2.50 13.17 -8.34
C THR A 145 -3.02 12.15 -9.33
N GLY A 146 -4.24 11.68 -9.14
CA GLY A 146 -4.88 10.66 -9.96
C GLY A 146 -4.61 9.22 -9.52
N ALA A 147 -3.98 9.00 -8.38
CA ALA A 147 -3.78 7.67 -7.79
C ALA A 147 -5.11 7.01 -7.36
N ARG A 148 -5.08 5.74 -7.04
CA ARG A 148 -6.17 4.98 -6.42
C ARG A 148 -5.98 4.96 -4.89
N LEU A 149 -7.08 5.00 -4.15
CA LEU A 149 -7.11 5.10 -2.70
C LEU A 149 -8.00 4.03 -2.08
N VAL A 150 -7.48 3.33 -1.09
CA VAL A 150 -8.26 2.70 -0.04
C VAL A 150 -8.06 3.54 1.21
N ILE A 151 -9.10 4.14 1.77
CA ILE A 151 -9.01 4.88 3.02
C ILE A 151 -9.73 4.15 4.13
N THR A 152 -9.05 3.98 5.24
CA THR A 152 -9.58 3.40 6.47
C THR A 152 -9.44 4.43 7.58
N PRO A 153 -10.43 5.33 7.74
CA PRO A 153 -10.33 6.41 8.72
C PRO A 153 -10.12 5.87 10.13
N GLY A 154 -9.14 6.44 10.82
CA GLY A 154 -8.73 5.99 12.15
C GLY A 154 -9.77 6.25 13.24
N VAL A 155 -9.96 5.25 14.11
CA VAL A 155 -10.68 5.38 15.38
C VAL A 155 -9.64 5.24 16.49
N ILE A 156 -9.41 6.32 17.25
CA ILE A 156 -8.42 6.42 18.33
C ILE A 156 -9.17 6.80 19.61
N ALA A 157 -9.13 5.94 20.62
CA ALA A 157 -9.86 6.16 21.87
C ALA A 157 -9.35 7.40 22.62
N GLY A 158 -8.03 7.65 22.55
CA GLY A 158 -7.41 8.84 23.15
C GLY A 158 -7.89 10.18 22.59
N LEU A 159 -8.49 10.20 21.39
CA LEU A 159 -9.08 11.39 20.76
C LEU A 159 -10.59 11.50 21.02
N ALA A 160 -11.23 10.45 21.52
CA ALA A 160 -12.66 10.41 21.75
C ALA A 160 -13.00 10.95 23.15
N PRO A 161 -13.92 11.92 23.30
CA PRO A 161 -14.32 12.44 24.59
C PRO A 161 -14.84 11.33 25.53
N GLY A 162 -14.18 11.17 26.67
CA GLY A 162 -14.50 10.10 27.62
C GLY A 162 -14.29 8.67 27.09
N GLY A 163 -13.53 8.50 26.01
CA GLY A 163 -13.29 7.21 25.39
C GLY A 163 -14.49 6.64 24.60
N ASN A 164 -15.55 7.43 24.39
CA ASN A 164 -16.70 7.01 23.57
C ASN A 164 -16.39 7.20 22.09
N VAL A 165 -16.13 6.11 21.38
CA VAL A 165 -15.79 6.11 19.95
C VAL A 165 -17.00 6.02 19.02
N GLU A 166 -18.21 5.76 19.53
CA GLU A 166 -19.42 5.57 18.72
C GLU A 166 -19.71 6.75 17.76
N PRO A 167 -19.61 8.04 18.17
CA PRO A 167 -19.83 9.15 17.25
C PRO A 167 -18.85 9.13 16.08
N ARG A 168 -17.57 8.79 16.33
CA ARG A 168 -16.55 8.69 15.27
C ARG A 168 -16.86 7.54 14.31
N VAL A 169 -17.33 6.40 14.81
CA VAL A 169 -17.71 5.26 13.97
C VAL A 169 -18.92 5.60 13.10
N ASP A 170 -19.87 6.37 13.61
CA ASP A 170 -21.04 6.86 12.84
C ASP A 170 -20.61 7.86 11.75
N GLU A 171 -19.66 8.76 12.03
CA GLU A 171 -19.06 9.64 11.02
C GLU A 171 -18.39 8.84 9.89
N ILE A 172 -17.60 7.80 10.23
CA ILE A 172 -16.95 6.93 9.25
C ILE A 172 -18.01 6.17 8.44
N ALA A 173 -19.08 5.70 9.04
CA ALA A 173 -20.16 5.04 8.31
C ALA A 173 -20.85 5.98 7.32
N ALA A 174 -21.09 7.24 7.71
CA ALA A 174 -21.62 8.27 6.82
C ALA A 174 -20.65 8.60 5.68
N PHE A 175 -19.35 8.72 5.98
CA PHE A 175 -18.30 8.94 5.00
C PHE A 175 -18.19 7.76 4.01
N HIS A 176 -18.27 6.51 4.50
CA HIS A 176 -18.32 5.31 3.66
C HIS A 176 -19.51 5.38 2.69
N ALA A 177 -20.70 5.68 3.18
CA ALA A 177 -21.88 5.78 2.32
C ALA A 177 -21.77 6.85 1.23
N ALA A 178 -21.01 7.93 1.48
CA ALA A 178 -20.83 9.03 0.55
C ALA A 178 -19.71 8.78 -0.48
N HIS A 179 -18.63 8.11 -0.08
CA HIS A 179 -17.38 8.07 -0.85
C HIS A 179 -16.96 6.69 -1.34
N HIS A 180 -17.50 5.59 -0.77
CA HIS A 180 -17.12 4.25 -1.20
C HIS A 180 -17.58 3.99 -2.65
N ALA A 181 -16.64 4.04 -3.56
CA ALA A 181 -16.86 3.87 -5.01
C ALA A 181 -15.60 3.26 -5.64
N PRO A 182 -15.34 1.95 -5.43
CA PRO A 182 -14.10 1.30 -5.89
C PRO A 182 -13.92 1.37 -7.41
N ASP A 183 -14.99 1.35 -8.19
CA ASP A 183 -14.97 1.60 -9.64
C ASP A 183 -14.64 3.06 -10.00
N ARG A 184 -14.67 3.99 -9.05
CA ARG A 184 -14.21 5.38 -9.19
C ARG A 184 -12.88 5.66 -8.50
N ARG A 185 -12.16 4.61 -8.08
CA ARG A 185 -10.82 4.64 -7.47
C ARG A 185 -10.77 4.95 -5.97
N VAL A 186 -11.89 5.06 -5.26
CA VAL A 186 -11.91 5.26 -3.81
C VAL A 186 -12.67 4.13 -3.15
N SER A 187 -12.00 3.39 -2.26
CA SER A 187 -12.63 2.43 -1.35
C SER A 187 -12.51 2.96 0.08
N VAL A 188 -13.52 2.71 0.90
CA VAL A 188 -13.55 3.18 2.30
C VAL A 188 -13.73 1.97 3.21
N GLY A 189 -12.89 1.85 4.24
CA GLY A 189 -12.98 0.85 5.29
C GLY A 189 -13.10 1.48 6.68
N PHE A 190 -12.89 0.69 7.73
CA PHE A 190 -12.93 1.08 9.12
C PHE A 190 -11.64 0.66 9.81
N ALA A 191 -11.02 1.56 10.60
CA ALA A 191 -9.77 1.26 11.26
C ALA A 191 -9.78 1.63 12.74
N PRO A 192 -10.09 0.69 13.66
CA PRO A 192 -9.65 0.86 15.03
C PRO A 192 -8.12 0.86 15.06
N HIS A 193 -7.52 1.81 15.78
CA HIS A 193 -6.07 1.95 15.78
C HIS A 193 -5.40 0.65 16.22
N SER A 194 -5.72 0.17 17.41
CA SER A 194 -5.14 -1.04 17.99
C SER A 194 -5.92 -1.50 19.23
N ILE A 195 -5.66 -2.73 19.73
CA ILE A 195 -6.22 -3.22 21.01
C ILE A 195 -5.54 -2.61 22.25
N TYR A 196 -4.36 -2.03 22.13
CA TYR A 196 -3.78 -1.31 23.27
C TYR A 196 -4.37 0.10 23.45
N ASP A 197 -5.05 0.65 22.43
CA ASP A 197 -5.77 1.93 22.49
C ASP A 197 -7.28 1.72 22.74
N LEU A 198 -7.90 0.77 22.04
CA LEU A 198 -9.31 0.43 22.17
C LEU A 198 -9.52 -0.89 22.93
N SER A 199 -10.66 -1.03 23.59
CA SER A 199 -11.04 -2.33 24.17
C SER A 199 -11.42 -3.35 23.09
N PRO A 200 -11.30 -4.66 23.38
CA PRO A 200 -11.76 -5.71 22.46
C PRO A 200 -13.24 -5.53 22.05
N ALA A 201 -14.10 -5.11 22.98
CA ALA A 201 -15.52 -4.86 22.69
C ALA A 201 -15.71 -3.75 21.66
N GLN A 202 -15.00 -2.61 21.80
CA GLN A 202 -15.06 -1.53 20.81
C GLN A 202 -14.53 -1.99 19.44
N CYS A 203 -13.44 -2.76 19.40
CA CYS A 203 -12.97 -3.34 18.15
C CYS A 203 -14.01 -4.27 17.50
N GLY A 204 -14.73 -5.08 18.30
CA GLY A 204 -15.82 -5.92 17.82
C GLY A 204 -17.00 -5.13 17.25
N GLU A 205 -17.38 -4.03 17.90
CA GLU A 205 -18.43 -3.12 17.42
C GLU A 205 -18.06 -2.45 16.09
N ILE A 206 -16.81 -1.97 15.97
CA ILE A 206 -16.29 -1.37 14.73
C ILE A 206 -16.24 -2.43 13.60
N ALA A 207 -15.77 -3.64 13.92
CA ALA A 207 -15.75 -4.75 12.96
C ALA A 207 -17.15 -5.12 12.48
N ALA A 208 -18.15 -5.15 13.36
CA ALA A 208 -19.53 -5.41 12.99
C ALA A 208 -20.08 -4.34 12.03
N ARG A 209 -19.70 -3.07 12.19
CA ARG A 209 -20.05 -1.99 11.25
C ARG A 209 -19.36 -2.19 9.90
N ALA A 210 -18.05 -2.54 9.88
CA ALA A 210 -17.33 -2.85 8.66
C ALA A 210 -17.98 -4.03 7.92
N GLN A 211 -18.30 -5.13 8.62
CA GLN A 211 -18.96 -6.31 8.06
C GLN A 211 -20.34 -5.98 7.47
N ALA A 212 -21.14 -5.20 8.18
CA ALA A 212 -22.46 -4.76 7.70
C ALA A 212 -22.38 -3.90 6.43
N ALA A 213 -21.28 -3.17 6.25
CA ALA A 213 -20.98 -2.36 5.07
C ALA A 213 -20.25 -3.15 3.95
N GLY A 214 -19.85 -4.40 4.18
CA GLY A 214 -18.97 -5.15 3.28
C GLY A 214 -17.59 -4.50 3.10
N ALA A 215 -17.14 -3.74 4.10
CA ALA A 215 -15.95 -2.91 4.06
C ALA A 215 -14.76 -3.56 4.78
N LEU A 216 -13.56 -3.12 4.44
CA LEU A 216 -12.32 -3.56 5.07
C LEU A 216 -12.26 -3.12 6.54
N PHE A 217 -11.92 -4.04 7.43
CA PHE A 217 -11.50 -3.78 8.80
C PHE A 217 -9.98 -3.80 8.86
N HIS A 218 -9.36 -2.69 9.24
CA HIS A 218 -7.93 -2.50 9.22
C HIS A 218 -7.42 -2.13 10.61
N ILE A 219 -6.36 -2.78 11.13
CA ILE A 219 -5.88 -2.59 12.50
C ILE A 219 -4.37 -2.84 12.59
N HIS A 220 -3.65 -2.08 13.44
CA HIS A 220 -2.28 -2.44 13.87
C HIS A 220 -2.35 -3.63 14.82
N LEU A 221 -1.57 -4.66 14.54
CA LEU A 221 -1.67 -5.93 15.25
C LEU A 221 -0.31 -6.51 15.58
N GLU A 222 -0.06 -6.72 16.89
CA GLU A 222 1.12 -7.45 17.39
C GLU A 222 2.44 -6.88 16.82
N GLU A 223 2.56 -5.54 16.79
CA GLU A 223 3.69 -4.84 16.19
C GLU A 223 4.94 -4.97 17.08
N THR A 224 4.81 -4.72 18.39
CA THR A 224 5.93 -4.81 19.32
C THR A 224 5.69 -5.84 20.43
N LEU A 225 6.78 -6.38 20.98
CA LEU A 225 6.67 -7.27 22.14
C LEU A 225 6.03 -6.56 23.34
N ALA A 226 6.36 -5.29 23.56
CA ALA A 226 5.81 -4.49 24.65
C ALA A 226 4.30 -4.30 24.51
N GLU A 227 3.80 -4.07 23.29
CA GLU A 227 2.36 -4.03 22.99
C GLU A 227 1.70 -5.37 23.37
N ARG A 228 2.24 -6.49 22.87
CA ARG A 228 1.71 -7.82 23.15
C ARG A 228 1.65 -8.10 24.65
N GLU A 229 2.71 -7.81 25.40
CA GLU A 229 2.76 -7.99 26.85
C GLU A 229 1.77 -7.11 27.59
N GLN A 230 1.61 -5.85 27.17
CA GLN A 230 0.62 -4.92 27.72
C GLN A 230 -0.81 -5.42 27.49
N VAL A 231 -1.13 -5.88 26.28
CA VAL A 231 -2.47 -6.40 25.93
C VAL A 231 -2.78 -7.65 26.75
N ILE A 232 -1.84 -8.59 26.88
CA ILE A 232 -2.02 -9.80 27.70
C ILE A 232 -2.21 -9.42 29.18
N ALA A 233 -1.45 -8.48 29.70
CA ALA A 233 -1.58 -8.03 31.10
C ALA A 233 -2.92 -7.34 31.35
N THR A 234 -3.46 -6.62 30.37
CA THR A 234 -4.72 -5.88 30.48
C THR A 234 -5.95 -6.75 30.26
N TRP A 235 -5.92 -7.64 29.26
CA TRP A 235 -7.07 -8.38 28.77
C TRP A 235 -6.98 -9.90 28.92
N GLY A 236 -5.82 -10.44 29.34
CA GLY A 236 -5.63 -11.86 29.62
C GLY A 236 -5.27 -12.73 28.40
N ALA A 237 -5.22 -12.18 27.21
CA ALA A 237 -4.84 -12.90 25.97
C ALA A 237 -4.19 -11.97 24.95
N PRO A 238 -3.45 -12.51 23.96
CA PRO A 238 -2.92 -11.75 22.82
C PRO A 238 -4.03 -11.09 21.99
N ALA A 239 -3.70 -9.99 21.32
CA ALA A 239 -4.63 -9.17 20.53
C ALA A 239 -5.40 -9.99 19.48
N THR A 240 -4.71 -10.83 18.73
CA THR A 240 -5.31 -11.68 17.68
C THR A 240 -6.43 -12.58 18.23
N ARG A 241 -6.24 -13.17 19.44
CA ARG A 241 -7.22 -14.05 20.06
C ARG A 241 -8.44 -13.27 20.58
N LEU A 242 -8.18 -12.09 21.17
CA LEU A 242 -9.25 -11.20 21.62
C LEU A 242 -10.11 -10.72 20.43
N LEU A 243 -9.50 -10.37 19.30
CA LEU A 243 -10.23 -10.03 18.07
C LEU A 243 -11.07 -11.20 17.55
N ALA A 244 -10.53 -12.41 17.58
CA ALA A 244 -11.29 -13.61 17.19
C ALA A 244 -12.48 -13.87 18.13
N ASP A 245 -12.30 -13.70 19.44
CA ASP A 245 -13.35 -13.93 20.46
C ASP A 245 -14.52 -12.95 20.34
N VAL A 246 -14.28 -11.71 19.84
CA VAL A 246 -15.33 -10.71 19.62
C VAL A 246 -15.87 -10.69 18.18
N GLY A 247 -15.48 -11.66 17.33
CA GLY A 247 -15.94 -11.77 15.95
C GLY A 247 -15.35 -10.71 15.00
N ALA A 248 -14.28 -10.02 15.42
CA ALA A 248 -13.66 -8.96 14.60
C ALA A 248 -12.90 -9.52 13.38
N LEU A 249 -12.62 -10.83 13.35
CA LEU A 249 -11.98 -11.50 12.23
C LEU A 249 -12.99 -12.11 11.22
N ASP A 250 -14.29 -11.95 11.39
CA ASP A 250 -15.33 -12.61 10.58
C ASP A 250 -15.66 -11.87 9.27
N GLY A 251 -14.78 -11.02 8.75
CA GLY A 251 -15.01 -10.25 7.52
C GLY A 251 -13.70 -9.98 6.76
N PRO A 252 -13.72 -9.01 5.84
CA PRO A 252 -12.50 -8.51 5.22
C PRO A 252 -11.58 -7.87 6.27
N VAL A 253 -10.43 -8.50 6.55
CA VAL A 253 -9.49 -8.04 7.60
C VAL A 253 -8.10 -7.83 7.05
N LEU A 254 -7.53 -6.67 7.36
CA LEU A 254 -6.12 -6.34 7.15
C LEU A 254 -5.45 -6.01 8.49
N ALA A 255 -4.50 -6.82 8.88
CA ALA A 255 -3.68 -6.61 10.07
C ALA A 255 -2.33 -6.03 9.67
N ALA A 256 -1.99 -4.82 10.12
CA ALA A 256 -0.67 -4.24 9.88
C ALA A 256 0.37 -4.82 10.84
N HIS A 257 1.61 -4.96 10.36
CA HIS A 257 2.82 -5.45 11.03
C HIS A 257 2.86 -6.96 11.29
N GLY A 258 2.09 -7.49 12.23
CA GLY A 258 2.07 -8.93 12.54
C GLY A 258 3.41 -9.52 12.98
N VAL A 259 4.23 -8.74 13.72
CA VAL A 259 5.62 -9.11 14.07
C VAL A 259 5.65 -10.23 15.10
N TRP A 260 4.80 -10.14 16.14
CA TRP A 260 4.83 -11.03 17.30
C TRP A 260 3.72 -12.09 17.30
N LEU A 261 3.24 -12.48 16.12
CA LEU A 261 2.24 -13.54 15.95
C LEU A 261 2.82 -14.93 16.25
N ASP A 262 2.25 -15.63 17.22
CA ASP A 262 2.59 -17.03 17.45
C ASP A 262 1.81 -17.99 16.51
N GLY A 263 2.11 -19.31 16.55
CA GLY A 263 1.47 -20.27 15.66
C GLY A 263 -0.05 -20.43 15.88
N VAL A 264 -0.60 -20.05 17.05
CA VAL A 264 -2.05 -20.05 17.27
C VAL A 264 -2.66 -18.84 16.57
N ASP A 265 -2.03 -17.67 16.72
CA ASP A 265 -2.47 -16.41 16.13
C ASP A 265 -2.47 -16.50 14.60
N ARG A 266 -1.40 -17.04 14.00
CA ARG A 266 -1.31 -17.24 12.55
C ARG A 266 -2.41 -18.15 12.01
N ARG A 267 -2.70 -19.27 12.71
CA ARG A 267 -3.81 -20.17 12.30
C ARG A 267 -5.19 -19.52 12.43
N LEU A 268 -5.41 -18.64 13.40
CA LEU A 268 -6.65 -17.87 13.52
C LEU A 268 -6.82 -16.93 12.33
N LEU A 269 -5.77 -16.19 11.96
CA LEU A 269 -5.77 -15.32 10.79
C LEU A 269 -5.99 -16.11 9.49
N ALA A 270 -5.30 -17.23 9.31
CA ALA A 270 -5.48 -18.10 8.15
C ALA A 270 -6.92 -18.64 8.04
N LYS A 271 -7.49 -19.11 9.15
CA LYS A 271 -8.88 -19.61 9.20
C LYS A 271 -9.88 -18.51 8.86
N ALA A 272 -9.63 -17.28 9.29
CA ALA A 272 -10.45 -16.13 9.01
C ALA A 272 -10.31 -15.60 7.56
N GLY A 273 -9.28 -16.03 6.82
CA GLY A 273 -8.94 -15.44 5.52
C GLY A 273 -8.41 -14.01 5.63
N ALA A 274 -7.93 -13.62 6.82
CA ALA A 274 -7.34 -12.32 7.06
C ALA A 274 -6.01 -12.15 6.33
N SER A 275 -5.67 -10.91 5.98
CA SER A 275 -4.39 -10.54 5.38
C SER A 275 -3.49 -9.81 6.36
N VAL A 276 -2.18 -9.92 6.18
CA VAL A 276 -1.17 -9.18 6.94
C VAL A 276 -0.45 -8.21 6.00
N ALA A 277 -0.42 -6.93 6.36
CA ALA A 277 0.43 -5.91 5.74
C ALA A 277 1.78 -5.90 6.47
N HIS A 278 2.79 -6.50 5.86
CA HIS A 278 4.15 -6.51 6.38
C HIS A 278 4.85 -5.19 6.05
N CYS A 279 5.38 -4.50 7.07
CA CYS A 279 6.05 -3.20 6.94
C CYS A 279 7.51 -3.34 7.42
N PRO A 280 8.38 -4.04 6.66
CA PRO A 280 9.69 -4.44 7.16
C PRO A 280 10.59 -3.27 7.53
N GLN A 281 10.62 -2.19 6.77
CA GLN A 281 11.51 -1.06 7.03
C GLN A 281 11.10 -0.33 8.32
N SER A 282 9.82 -0.02 8.49
CA SER A 282 9.29 0.57 9.72
C SER A 282 9.55 -0.32 10.93
N ASN A 283 9.24 -1.62 10.83
CA ASN A 283 9.47 -2.58 11.91
C ASN A 283 10.96 -2.63 12.35
N LEU A 284 11.88 -2.56 11.39
CA LEU A 284 13.32 -2.55 11.68
C LEU A 284 13.77 -1.22 12.27
N LYS A 285 13.29 -0.09 11.73
CA LYS A 285 13.67 1.25 12.19
C LYS A 285 13.20 1.50 13.62
N LEU A 286 11.98 1.11 13.98
CA LEU A 286 11.43 1.24 15.31
C LEU A 286 11.91 0.14 16.27
N GLY A 287 12.66 -0.85 15.77
CA GLY A 287 13.12 -1.98 16.59
C GLY A 287 11.99 -2.92 17.01
N SER A 288 10.86 -2.92 16.30
CA SER A 288 9.69 -3.77 16.59
C SER A 288 9.99 -5.26 16.41
N GLY A 289 10.89 -5.62 15.49
CA GLY A 289 11.31 -6.98 15.22
C GLY A 289 11.16 -7.40 13.76
N ILE A 290 11.19 -8.71 13.51
CA ILE A 290 11.05 -9.30 12.18
C ILE A 290 9.81 -10.18 12.17
N ALA A 291 8.81 -9.82 11.34
CA ALA A 291 7.59 -10.62 11.19
C ALA A 291 7.89 -12.01 10.59
N PRO A 292 7.23 -13.07 11.05
CA PRO A 292 7.45 -14.44 10.60
C PRO A 292 6.78 -14.71 9.25
N VAL A 293 7.17 -13.95 8.20
CA VAL A 293 6.49 -13.96 6.88
C VAL A 293 6.49 -15.34 6.23
N GLY A 294 7.59 -16.08 6.34
CA GLY A 294 7.67 -17.46 5.84
C GLY A 294 6.63 -18.37 6.49
N ASP A 295 6.49 -18.29 7.81
CA ASP A 295 5.49 -19.07 8.56
C ASP A 295 4.05 -18.63 8.24
N LEU A 296 3.81 -17.29 8.11
CA LEU A 296 2.50 -16.76 7.72
C LEU A 296 2.06 -17.32 6.38
N LEU A 297 2.93 -17.28 5.38
CA LEU A 297 2.67 -17.85 4.05
C LEU A 297 2.48 -19.37 4.12
N GLY A 298 3.29 -20.06 4.93
CA GLY A 298 3.20 -21.51 5.15
C GLY A 298 1.90 -21.95 5.83
N ASP A 299 1.39 -21.14 6.77
CA ASP A 299 0.11 -21.36 7.45
C ASP A 299 -1.11 -20.95 6.58
N GLY A 300 -0.87 -20.38 5.37
CA GLY A 300 -1.91 -19.98 4.42
C GLY A 300 -2.47 -18.57 4.63
N VAL A 301 -1.82 -17.73 5.45
CA VAL A 301 -2.19 -16.31 5.58
C VAL A 301 -1.80 -15.57 4.30
N ASN A 302 -2.68 -14.72 3.79
CA ASN A 302 -2.30 -13.79 2.74
C ASN A 302 -1.41 -12.69 3.33
N VAL A 303 -0.22 -12.53 2.76
CA VAL A 303 0.72 -11.48 3.16
C VAL A 303 0.90 -10.51 2.00
N ALA A 304 0.89 -9.22 2.29
CA ALA A 304 1.23 -8.14 1.39
C ALA A 304 2.24 -7.21 2.06
N VAL A 305 2.78 -6.22 1.35
CA VAL A 305 3.70 -5.24 1.91
C VAL A 305 3.08 -3.86 1.98
N GLY A 306 3.48 -3.09 2.99
CA GLY A 306 3.15 -1.69 3.16
C GLY A 306 4.37 -0.90 3.64
N THR A 307 4.41 0.40 3.36
CA THR A 307 5.51 1.26 3.80
C THR A 307 5.36 1.75 5.23
N ASP A 308 4.15 1.71 5.77
CA ASP A 308 3.81 2.47 6.96
C ASP A 308 3.94 4.00 6.72
N GLY A 309 4.12 4.80 7.77
CA GLY A 309 4.25 6.24 7.64
C GLY A 309 5.68 6.71 7.32
N PRO A 310 5.85 7.81 6.55
CA PRO A 310 7.18 8.39 6.29
C PRO A 310 7.90 8.88 7.56
N ALA A 311 7.24 8.95 8.69
CA ALA A 311 7.87 9.24 9.96
C ALA A 311 8.62 8.02 10.52
N SER A 312 8.11 6.79 10.30
CA SER A 312 8.72 5.54 10.75
C SER A 312 9.52 4.80 9.67
N ASN A 313 9.35 5.17 8.40
CA ASN A 313 10.02 4.55 7.25
C ASN A 313 11.06 5.48 6.61
N ASP A 314 10.79 6.78 6.54
CA ASP A 314 11.49 7.87 5.86
C ASP A 314 11.14 8.04 4.38
N ASP A 315 10.76 7.00 3.65
CA ASP A 315 10.30 7.10 2.27
C ASP A 315 8.99 6.32 2.04
N LEU A 316 8.53 6.31 0.79
CA LEU A 316 7.35 5.57 0.34
C LEU A 316 7.71 4.64 -0.85
N ASP A 317 8.98 4.15 -0.87
CA ASP A 317 9.48 3.25 -1.89
C ASP A 317 9.09 1.78 -1.59
N LEU A 318 7.98 1.33 -2.15
CA LEU A 318 7.49 -0.03 -1.94
C LEU A 318 8.43 -1.13 -2.52
N TRP A 319 9.34 -0.80 -3.44
CA TRP A 319 10.35 -1.76 -3.92
C TRP A 319 11.36 -2.11 -2.84
N GLU A 320 11.67 -1.17 -1.94
CA GLU A 320 12.53 -1.46 -0.78
C GLU A 320 11.84 -2.44 0.17
N GLU A 321 10.54 -2.28 0.41
CA GLU A 321 9.74 -3.21 1.22
C GLU A 321 9.72 -4.62 0.61
N VAL A 322 9.50 -4.73 -0.70
CA VAL A 322 9.54 -6.00 -1.44
C VAL A 322 10.91 -6.67 -1.30
N ARG A 323 11.99 -5.90 -1.45
CA ARG A 323 13.36 -6.39 -1.32
C ARG A 323 13.66 -6.84 0.11
N LEU A 324 13.31 -6.03 1.10
CA LEU A 324 13.51 -6.34 2.52
C LEU A 324 12.72 -7.56 2.96
N ALA A 325 11.45 -7.70 2.55
CA ALA A 325 10.64 -8.88 2.84
C ALA A 325 11.34 -10.17 2.38
N ALA A 326 11.90 -10.18 1.15
CA ALA A 326 12.64 -11.34 0.63
C ALA A 326 13.94 -11.59 1.39
N LEU A 327 14.72 -10.55 1.68
CA LEU A 327 16.00 -10.68 2.37
C LEU A 327 15.83 -11.12 3.83
N LEU A 328 14.85 -10.55 4.53
CA LEU A 328 14.55 -10.89 5.93
C LEU A 328 14.01 -12.31 6.06
N ALA A 329 13.10 -12.74 5.17
CA ALA A 329 12.61 -14.10 5.18
C ALA A 329 13.76 -15.12 5.03
N ARG A 330 14.68 -14.87 4.11
CA ARG A 330 15.86 -15.72 3.89
C ARG A 330 16.87 -15.63 5.04
N GLY A 331 17.15 -14.41 5.50
CA GLY A 331 18.17 -14.18 6.55
C GLY A 331 17.75 -14.73 7.91
N SER A 332 16.50 -14.57 8.31
CA SER A 332 15.99 -15.03 9.61
C SER A 332 15.85 -16.56 9.69
N THR A 333 15.58 -17.22 8.56
CA THR A 333 15.45 -18.67 8.48
C THR A 333 16.74 -19.38 8.09
N HIS A 334 17.79 -18.66 7.66
CA HIS A 334 19.00 -19.21 7.06
C HIS A 334 18.74 -20.10 5.83
N ASP A 335 17.62 -19.84 5.12
CA ASP A 335 17.17 -20.59 3.96
C ASP A 335 17.01 -19.65 2.76
N PRO A 336 17.84 -19.78 1.70
CA PRO A 336 17.72 -18.96 0.50
C PRO A 336 16.43 -19.24 -0.31
N GLU A 337 15.74 -20.35 -0.05
CA GLU A 337 14.49 -20.72 -0.70
C GLU A 337 13.24 -20.21 0.05
N ALA A 338 13.38 -19.65 1.25
CA ALA A 338 12.27 -19.19 2.08
C ALA A 338 11.32 -18.20 1.37
N MET A 339 11.84 -17.41 0.43
CA MET A 339 11.01 -16.52 -0.40
C MET A 339 11.65 -16.34 -1.78
N SER A 340 10.97 -16.75 -2.85
CA SER A 340 11.40 -16.46 -4.22
C SER A 340 11.15 -14.99 -4.59
N ALA A 341 11.86 -14.49 -5.61
CA ALA A 341 11.61 -13.15 -6.13
C ALA A 341 10.18 -12.99 -6.68
N THR A 342 9.61 -14.04 -7.27
CA THR A 342 8.22 -14.03 -7.75
C THR A 342 7.24 -13.85 -6.59
N VAL A 343 7.41 -14.59 -5.50
CA VAL A 343 6.57 -14.44 -4.30
C VAL A 343 6.71 -13.04 -3.71
N ALA A 344 7.95 -12.52 -3.63
CA ALA A 344 8.20 -11.17 -3.11
C ALA A 344 7.49 -10.09 -3.96
N LEU A 345 7.53 -10.20 -5.29
CA LEU A 345 6.83 -9.27 -6.18
C LEU A 345 5.30 -9.39 -6.04
N ASP A 346 4.78 -10.59 -5.82
CA ASP A 346 3.36 -10.82 -5.56
C ASP A 346 2.86 -10.12 -4.28
N LEU A 347 3.73 -9.91 -3.27
CA LEU A 347 3.36 -9.21 -2.04
C LEU A 347 2.96 -7.74 -2.30
N ALA A 348 3.46 -7.11 -3.35
CA ALA A 348 3.16 -5.72 -3.72
C ALA A 348 2.18 -5.61 -4.91
N THR A 349 1.69 -6.73 -5.45
CA THR A 349 0.82 -6.77 -6.62
C THR A 349 -0.45 -7.58 -6.34
N ARG A 350 -0.56 -8.80 -6.84
CA ARG A 350 -1.75 -9.65 -6.72
C ARG A 350 -2.16 -9.91 -5.25
N ARG A 351 -1.22 -10.25 -4.37
CA ARG A 351 -1.50 -10.47 -2.94
C ARG A 351 -1.93 -9.20 -2.23
N ALA A 352 -1.36 -8.06 -2.62
CA ALA A 352 -1.77 -6.76 -2.11
C ALA A 352 -3.20 -6.39 -2.54
N ALA A 353 -3.56 -6.66 -3.80
CA ALA A 353 -4.93 -6.49 -4.28
C ALA A 353 -5.92 -7.37 -3.50
N THR A 354 -5.56 -8.63 -3.26
CA THR A 354 -6.35 -9.55 -2.41
C THR A 354 -6.51 -9.01 -0.99
N ALA A 355 -5.44 -8.48 -0.39
CA ALA A 355 -5.46 -7.94 0.98
C ALA A 355 -6.40 -6.73 1.13
N LEU A 356 -6.56 -5.94 0.07
CA LEU A 356 -7.44 -4.78 0.04
C LEU A 356 -8.83 -5.07 -0.56
N HIS A 357 -9.12 -6.34 -0.92
CA HIS A 357 -10.36 -6.74 -1.59
C HIS A 357 -10.63 -5.96 -2.89
N LEU A 358 -9.57 -5.75 -3.67
CA LEU A 358 -9.61 -5.08 -4.98
C LEU A 358 -9.44 -6.11 -6.09
N ASP A 359 -10.54 -6.57 -6.68
CA ASP A 359 -10.53 -7.68 -7.65
C ASP A 359 -9.96 -7.29 -9.03
N ASP A 360 -9.94 -6.00 -9.35
CA ASP A 360 -9.69 -5.49 -10.71
C ASP A 360 -8.32 -4.81 -10.87
N VAL A 361 -7.38 -5.00 -9.95
CA VAL A 361 -6.01 -4.45 -9.98
C VAL A 361 -4.98 -5.48 -9.53
N GLY A 362 -3.70 -5.16 -9.63
CA GLY A 362 -2.60 -6.03 -9.16
C GLY A 362 -2.19 -7.12 -10.15
N GLU A 363 -2.94 -7.31 -11.24
CA GLU A 363 -2.64 -8.22 -12.34
C GLU A 363 -2.94 -7.57 -13.69
N LEU A 364 -2.13 -7.86 -14.72
CA LEU A 364 -2.49 -7.50 -16.09
C LEU A 364 -3.32 -8.62 -16.71
N ARG A 365 -4.63 -8.49 -16.68
CA ARG A 365 -5.59 -9.44 -17.29
C ARG A 365 -6.77 -8.71 -17.92
N ALA A 366 -7.41 -9.36 -18.87
CA ALA A 366 -8.62 -8.81 -19.47
C ALA A 366 -9.70 -8.54 -18.41
N GLY A 367 -10.36 -7.39 -18.49
CA GLY A 367 -11.36 -6.92 -17.54
C GLY A 367 -10.79 -6.10 -16.36
N ALA A 368 -9.51 -6.23 -16.02
CA ALA A 368 -8.88 -5.43 -14.96
C ALA A 368 -8.74 -3.95 -15.35
N TRP A 369 -8.61 -3.07 -14.37
CA TRP A 369 -8.22 -1.70 -14.63
C TRP A 369 -6.78 -1.64 -15.17
N ALA A 370 -6.52 -0.73 -16.08
CA ALA A 370 -5.18 -0.45 -16.55
C ALA A 370 -4.42 0.43 -15.54
N ASP A 371 -4.17 -0.15 -14.37
CA ASP A 371 -3.25 0.35 -13.34
C ASP A 371 -1.93 -0.37 -13.57
N LEU A 372 -1.02 0.26 -14.31
CA LEU A 372 0.22 -0.38 -14.76
C LEU A 372 1.38 0.60 -14.82
N ILE A 373 2.58 0.05 -14.78
CA ILE A 373 3.84 0.80 -14.85
C ILE A 373 4.72 0.31 -15.99
N ARG A 374 5.55 1.23 -16.47
CA ARG A 374 6.65 0.93 -17.38
C ARG A 374 7.99 1.15 -16.69
N LEU A 375 8.89 0.19 -16.81
CA LEU A 375 10.28 0.31 -16.39
C LEU A 375 11.20 0.37 -17.60
N ASP A 376 12.21 1.24 -17.51
CA ASP A 376 13.32 1.24 -18.46
C ASP A 376 14.30 0.11 -18.10
N LEU A 377 14.56 -0.78 -19.04
CA LEU A 377 15.52 -1.88 -18.88
C LEU A 377 16.88 -1.59 -19.51
N ASP A 378 16.99 -0.56 -20.37
CA ASP A 378 18.26 -0.20 -21.04
C ASP A 378 19.18 0.58 -20.09
N VAL A 379 19.48 -0.07 -18.98
CA VAL A 379 20.31 0.48 -17.89
C VAL A 379 21.28 -0.59 -17.36
N PRO A 380 22.43 -0.18 -16.79
CA PRO A 380 23.42 -1.14 -16.28
C PRO A 380 22.87 -2.12 -15.24
N ALA A 381 21.92 -1.70 -14.43
CA ALA A 381 21.36 -2.52 -13.33
C ALA A 381 20.57 -3.75 -13.84
N PHE A 382 20.00 -3.68 -15.04
CA PHE A 382 19.27 -4.78 -15.66
C PHE A 382 20.07 -5.52 -16.74
N THR A 383 21.35 -5.20 -16.92
CA THR A 383 22.25 -5.87 -17.87
C THR A 383 23.03 -7.00 -17.18
N PRO A 384 23.09 -8.24 -17.73
CA PRO A 384 22.48 -8.69 -18.98
C PRO A 384 20.97 -8.97 -18.88
N HIS A 385 20.23 -8.70 -19.96
CA HIS A 385 18.80 -9.02 -20.05
C HIS A 385 18.62 -10.51 -20.31
N ARG A 386 18.06 -11.23 -19.33
CA ARG A 386 17.73 -12.64 -19.44
C ARG A 386 16.37 -12.90 -18.82
N LEU A 387 15.49 -13.63 -19.52
CA LEU A 387 14.14 -13.92 -19.05
C LEU A 387 14.14 -14.59 -17.68
N GLU A 388 15.01 -15.57 -17.49
CA GLU A 388 15.09 -16.37 -16.27
C GLU A 388 15.54 -15.58 -15.03
N THR A 389 16.13 -14.40 -15.20
CA THR A 389 16.60 -13.56 -14.07
C THR A 389 15.87 -12.24 -13.96
N LEU A 390 14.96 -11.90 -14.87
CA LEU A 390 14.36 -10.57 -14.94
C LEU A 390 13.58 -10.21 -13.69
N ILE A 391 12.74 -11.11 -13.17
CA ILE A 391 11.98 -10.86 -11.90
C ILE A 391 12.95 -10.72 -10.72
N THR A 392 14.01 -11.52 -10.68
CA THR A 392 15.04 -11.41 -9.65
C THR A 392 15.73 -10.04 -9.71
N GLN A 393 16.04 -9.53 -10.91
CA GLN A 393 16.61 -8.20 -11.07
C GLN A 393 15.63 -7.11 -10.64
N LEU A 394 14.34 -7.21 -10.98
CA LEU A 394 13.31 -6.26 -10.50
C LEU A 394 13.31 -6.15 -8.98
N VAL A 395 13.30 -7.26 -8.28
CA VAL A 395 13.23 -7.29 -6.81
C VAL A 395 14.54 -6.80 -6.16
N PHE A 396 15.71 -7.20 -6.67
CA PHE A 396 16.96 -6.97 -5.95
C PHE A 396 17.82 -5.83 -6.48
N ALA A 397 17.53 -5.26 -7.66
CA ALA A 397 18.35 -4.20 -8.26
C ALA A 397 17.82 -2.77 -8.03
N GLY A 398 16.77 -2.58 -7.22
CA GLY A 398 16.24 -1.24 -6.88
C GLY A 398 15.44 -0.63 -8.03
N ALA A 399 14.31 -1.23 -8.37
CA ALA A 399 13.52 -0.93 -9.56
C ALA A 399 12.84 0.45 -9.58
N ALA A 400 12.52 1.08 -8.42
CA ALA A 400 11.83 2.36 -8.34
C ALA A 400 12.42 3.44 -9.23
N ARG A 401 13.75 3.59 -9.22
CA ARG A 401 14.47 4.61 -10.01
C ARG A 401 14.36 4.42 -11.52
N TYR A 402 13.87 3.30 -11.98
CA TYR A 402 13.74 2.95 -13.40
C TYR A 402 12.29 2.95 -13.88
N VAL A 403 11.33 3.24 -13.01
CA VAL A 403 9.94 3.52 -13.40
C VAL A 403 9.92 4.81 -14.20
N THR A 404 9.40 4.75 -15.41
CA THR A 404 9.34 5.91 -16.32
C THR A 404 7.93 6.41 -16.54
N ASP A 405 6.96 5.49 -16.56
CA ASP A 405 5.58 5.81 -16.86
C ASP A 405 4.63 5.04 -15.96
N VAL A 406 3.54 5.69 -15.58
CA VAL A 406 2.52 5.12 -14.72
C VAL A 406 1.14 5.45 -15.27
N TRP A 407 0.28 4.45 -15.35
CA TRP A 407 -1.13 4.60 -15.70
C TRP A 407 -2.00 4.18 -14.52
N VAL A 408 -3.04 4.94 -14.25
CA VAL A 408 -4.09 4.61 -13.28
C VAL A 408 -5.44 4.72 -13.97
N ALA A 409 -6.21 3.64 -13.97
CA ALA A 409 -7.45 3.50 -14.73
C ALA A 409 -7.28 3.93 -16.20
N GLY A 410 -6.19 3.52 -16.82
CA GLY A 410 -5.82 3.81 -18.20
C GLY A 410 -5.31 5.23 -18.47
N LYS A 411 -5.32 6.12 -17.49
CA LYS A 411 -4.78 7.48 -17.64
C LYS A 411 -3.31 7.51 -17.29
N ARG A 412 -2.45 8.00 -18.16
CA ARG A 412 -1.01 8.19 -17.89
C ARG A 412 -0.83 9.37 -16.93
N VAL A 413 -0.53 9.08 -15.67
CA VAL A 413 -0.34 10.07 -14.60
C VAL A 413 1.14 10.44 -14.41
N VAL A 414 2.05 9.53 -14.74
CA VAL A 414 3.49 9.80 -14.85
C VAL A 414 3.91 9.56 -16.30
N ALA A 415 4.66 10.49 -16.88
CA ALA A 415 5.16 10.44 -18.24
C ALA A 415 6.64 10.81 -18.25
N ASP A 416 7.49 9.89 -18.72
CA ASP A 416 8.95 10.08 -18.78
C ASP A 416 9.52 10.60 -17.43
N ARG A 417 9.11 9.97 -16.31
CA ARG A 417 9.45 10.31 -14.91
C ARG A 417 8.95 11.68 -14.43
N ALA A 418 8.02 12.27 -15.12
CA ALA A 418 7.40 13.54 -14.72
C ALA A 418 5.92 13.35 -14.41
N ILE A 419 5.47 13.90 -13.28
CA ILE A 419 4.06 13.94 -12.93
C ILE A 419 3.33 14.91 -13.87
N ALA A 420 2.23 14.46 -14.46
CA ALA A 420 1.43 15.24 -15.41
C ALA A 420 0.26 15.98 -14.75
N THR A 421 -0.07 15.67 -13.50
CA THR A 421 -1.32 16.07 -12.85
C THR A 421 -1.18 17.26 -11.91
N VAL A 422 0.01 17.48 -11.32
CA VAL A 422 0.27 18.55 -10.35
C VAL A 422 1.60 19.26 -10.62
N ASP A 423 1.72 20.52 -10.16
CA ASP A 423 2.98 21.24 -10.13
C ASP A 423 3.81 20.80 -8.90
N VAL A 424 4.74 19.87 -9.14
CA VAL A 424 5.56 19.25 -8.08
C VAL A 424 6.42 20.28 -7.35
N ALA A 425 6.98 21.28 -8.04
CA ALA A 425 7.82 22.29 -7.41
C ALA A 425 7.01 23.14 -6.43
N LYS A 426 5.80 23.56 -6.82
CA LYS A 426 4.88 24.27 -5.94
C LYS A 426 4.45 23.40 -4.75
N LEU A 427 4.15 22.12 -5.00
CA LEU A 427 3.74 21.16 -3.97
C LEU A 427 4.83 21.02 -2.91
N MET A 428 6.07 20.79 -3.32
CA MET A 428 7.22 20.66 -2.41
C MET A 428 7.43 21.95 -1.57
N ALA A 429 7.46 23.11 -2.21
CA ALA A 429 7.65 24.39 -1.52
C ALA A 429 6.55 24.67 -0.48
N GLU A 430 5.31 24.31 -0.77
CA GLU A 430 4.20 24.47 0.16
C GLU A 430 4.29 23.49 1.33
N CYS A 431 4.67 22.24 1.09
CA CYS A 431 4.88 21.26 2.15
C CYS A 431 6.05 21.63 3.06
N ASP A 432 7.16 22.12 2.51
CA ASP A 432 8.29 22.62 3.31
C ASP A 432 7.86 23.78 4.24
N ARG A 433 7.10 24.74 3.72
CA ARG A 433 6.56 25.87 4.51
C ARG A 433 5.66 25.38 5.64
N ARG A 434 4.78 24.40 5.37
CA ARG A 434 3.85 23.82 6.35
C ARG A 434 4.61 23.04 7.43
N ALA A 435 5.55 22.20 7.04
CA ALA A 435 6.39 21.43 7.97
C ALA A 435 7.20 22.37 8.90
N ALA A 436 7.70 23.50 8.41
CA ALA A 436 8.35 24.51 9.24
C ALA A 436 7.38 25.11 10.26
N SER A 437 6.17 25.50 9.82
CA SER A 437 5.15 26.09 10.70
C SER A 437 4.70 25.12 11.82
N LEU A 438 4.62 23.81 11.55
CA LEU A 438 4.28 22.82 12.57
C LEU A 438 5.33 22.70 13.68
N ARG A 439 6.59 23.04 13.39
CA ARG A 439 7.69 22.98 14.38
C ARG A 439 7.80 24.26 15.21
N GLU A 440 7.36 25.41 14.68
CA GLU A 440 7.44 26.72 15.35
C GLU A 440 6.25 26.99 16.29
N ALA A 441 5.14 26.30 16.14
CA ALA A 441 3.93 26.42 16.94
C ALA A 441 3.95 25.51 18.19
#